data_bc2ec2c8fb3076b95bc4f3e8c3296ea1
#
_entry.id   bc2ec2c8fb3076b95bc4f3e8c3296ea1
#
_cell.length_a   1.000
_cell.length_b   1.000
_cell.length_c   1.000
_cell.angle_alpha   90.00
_cell.angle_beta   90.00
_cell.angle_gamma   90.00
#
_symmetry.space_group_name_H-M   'P 1'
#
loop_
_entity.id
_entity.type
_entity.pdbx_description
1 polymer ?
#
loop_
_entity_poly.entity_id
_entity_poly.type
_entity_poly.pdbx_seq_one_letter_code
_entity_poly.pdbx_strand_id
1 'polypeptide(L)'
;MTLIVFAALIGTTVVLLGSTLWRLRRPIDAALLIPLAWLALIPIQVTLFGILRGYSGAPRDNMYISIALGNLTFFALQRFLDSSYFRHLGEAVRSRLTPTESRAPVDWTRLATYWWYGLAAVAVALGVVHLMLMPKVPLFEVLSGYTDFYQTAIDRENAAKLLNVPSIVKYFFSWNTSILLPILFVAAIVFRWRWRAIAIGIFGLVYVTAPLDKFPSLIFLFSAFVAIAVRDRRRTFSWVLVVGFIVSLLPAYLITESQQISVTIHHAIGAPIAPSTVPPDVGTAPPAGEQPIKSIGGVQLPGAVANLLDLTVRRIGSGPADVTYQWFSFFPAAHPFLNGHGWEPWRVLSAGYQSPANMVGLWAYYGKAGYRLTSLSAYTGFLGDGWAEFGYVGVIIACLWLFAFAIVIELMRVFSDKPFCLACYVPCLLMVAASAPISGIMAMTFSLGLVLAPLICTGYLLSGRLSISAARTVPEREHPSRGLVKDAS
;
A
#
# COMPACT_ATOMS: atom_id res chain seq x y z
N MET A 1 14.11 20.45 27.47
CA MET A 1 12.98 19.98 26.69
C MET A 1 13.36 18.76 25.84
N THR A 2 14.41 18.79 25.08
CA THR A 2 14.87 17.74 24.16
C THR A 2 15.01 16.35 24.79
N LEU A 3 15.61 16.23 26.00
CA LEU A 3 15.79 14.93 26.68
C LEU A 3 14.47 14.27 27.05
N ILE A 4 13.49 15.05 27.55
CA ILE A 4 12.16 14.55 27.92
C ILE A 4 11.41 14.06 26.67
N VAL A 5 11.47 14.82 25.58
CA VAL A 5 10.81 14.48 24.31
C VAL A 5 11.42 13.21 23.70
N PHE A 6 12.75 13.09 23.75
CA PHE A 6 13.44 11.89 23.29
C PHE A 6 13.13 10.66 24.16
N ALA A 7 13.08 10.85 25.50
CA ALA A 7 12.67 9.78 26.41
C ALA A 7 11.23 9.32 26.15
N ALA A 8 10.31 10.26 25.88
CA ALA A 8 8.92 9.93 25.50
C ALA A 8 8.84 9.15 24.18
N LEU A 9 9.62 9.52 23.16
CA LEU A 9 9.72 8.76 21.91
C LEU A 9 10.19 7.33 22.18
N ILE A 10 11.31 7.15 22.88
CA ILE A 10 11.86 5.83 23.22
C ILE A 10 10.85 5.02 24.02
N GLY A 11 10.31 5.60 25.10
CA GLY A 11 9.36 4.91 25.97
C GLY A 11 8.14 4.40 25.23
N THR A 12 7.50 5.25 24.41
CA THR A 12 6.34 4.86 23.60
C THR A 12 6.69 3.84 22.52
N THR A 13 7.89 3.93 21.91
CA THR A 13 8.38 2.97 20.93
C THR A 13 8.60 1.60 21.57
N VAL A 14 9.21 1.53 22.74
CA VAL A 14 9.45 0.27 23.49
C VAL A 14 8.12 -0.38 23.90
N VAL A 15 7.16 0.41 24.39
CA VAL A 15 5.84 -0.10 24.78
C VAL A 15 5.10 -0.67 23.57
N LEU A 16 5.09 0.07 22.45
CA LEU A 16 4.44 -0.41 21.22
C LEU A 16 5.16 -1.65 20.65
N LEU A 17 6.50 -1.67 20.65
CA LEU A 17 7.29 -2.79 20.20
C LEU A 17 7.00 -4.05 21.05
N GLY A 18 7.02 -3.94 22.36
CA GLY A 18 6.71 -5.07 23.26
C GLY A 18 5.30 -5.61 23.04
N SER A 19 4.31 -4.72 22.91
CA SER A 19 2.92 -5.12 22.60
C SER A 19 2.80 -5.79 21.23
N THR A 20 3.49 -5.27 20.21
CA THR A 20 3.49 -5.83 18.85
C THR A 20 4.20 -7.19 18.80
N LEU A 21 5.35 -7.34 19.46
CA LEU A 21 6.07 -8.62 19.56
C LEU A 21 5.24 -9.69 20.28
N TRP A 22 4.52 -9.32 21.33
CA TRP A 22 3.60 -10.25 21.99
C TRP A 22 2.49 -10.74 21.05
N ARG A 23 2.01 -9.88 20.12
CA ARG A 23 1.01 -10.22 19.11
C ARG A 23 1.53 -11.14 18.00
N LEU A 24 2.84 -11.26 17.79
CA LEU A 24 3.39 -12.23 16.82
C LEU A 24 2.97 -13.68 17.09
N ARG A 25 2.51 -13.98 18.30
CA ARG A 25 1.95 -15.30 18.68
C ARG A 25 0.50 -15.50 18.26
N ARG A 26 -0.17 -14.44 17.79
CA ARG A 26 -1.59 -14.43 17.40
C ARG A 26 -1.73 -14.52 15.88
N PRO A 27 -2.96 -14.79 15.38
CA PRO A 27 -3.26 -14.65 13.95
C PRO A 27 -2.98 -13.23 13.44
N ILE A 28 -2.70 -13.13 12.15
CA ILE A 28 -2.46 -11.85 11.48
C ILE A 28 -3.73 -11.00 11.48
N ASP A 29 -3.61 -9.78 11.95
CA ASP A 29 -4.68 -8.78 12.00
C ASP A 29 -4.15 -7.34 11.80
N ALA A 30 -5.05 -6.36 11.73
CA ALA A 30 -4.68 -4.95 11.60
C ALA A 30 -3.91 -4.43 12.82
N ALA A 31 -4.22 -4.95 14.02
CA ALA A 31 -3.53 -4.59 15.26
C ALA A 31 -2.08 -5.07 15.31
N LEU A 32 -1.69 -5.98 14.42
CA LEU A 32 -0.33 -6.46 14.29
C LEU A 32 0.39 -5.82 13.10
N LEU A 33 -0.17 -5.93 11.88
CA LEU A 33 0.56 -5.55 10.67
C LEU A 33 0.78 -4.04 10.55
N ILE A 34 -0.22 -3.23 10.91
CA ILE A 34 -0.09 -1.77 10.79
C ILE A 34 0.98 -1.24 11.77
N PRO A 35 0.93 -1.56 13.08
CA PRO A 35 1.99 -1.14 14.01
C PRO A 35 3.36 -1.72 13.69
N LEU A 36 3.44 -2.94 13.16
CA LEU A 36 4.71 -3.56 12.79
C LEU A 36 5.39 -2.80 11.64
N ALA A 37 4.65 -2.49 10.58
CA ALA A 37 5.14 -1.70 9.47
C ALA A 37 5.50 -0.28 9.90
N TRP A 38 4.68 0.34 10.75
CA TRP A 38 4.96 1.64 11.35
C TRP A 38 6.26 1.65 12.13
N LEU A 39 6.45 0.71 13.07
CA LEU A 39 7.66 0.60 13.89
C LEU A 39 8.92 0.44 13.02
N ALA A 40 8.85 -0.43 12.01
CA ALA A 40 9.97 -0.71 11.13
C ALA A 40 10.38 0.50 10.28
N LEU A 41 9.42 1.30 9.83
CA LEU A 41 9.68 2.36 8.85
C LEU A 41 9.86 3.75 9.48
N ILE A 42 9.36 4.03 10.66
CA ILE A 42 9.43 5.37 11.26
C ILE A 42 10.09 5.39 12.64
N PRO A 43 9.47 4.89 13.74
CA PRO A 43 10.03 5.11 15.10
C PRO A 43 11.43 4.54 15.28
N ILE A 44 11.66 3.29 14.83
CA ILE A 44 12.96 2.64 14.96
C ILE A 44 14.00 3.39 14.15
N GLN A 45 13.69 3.79 12.93
CA GLN A 45 14.61 4.53 12.06
C GLN A 45 14.92 5.91 12.62
N VAL A 46 13.90 6.67 13.02
CA VAL A 46 14.07 8.00 13.61
C VAL A 46 14.90 7.93 14.89
N THR A 47 14.71 6.89 15.70
CA THR A 47 15.49 6.69 16.93
C THR A 47 16.95 6.35 16.63
N LEU A 48 17.21 5.46 15.64
CA LEU A 48 18.56 5.03 15.28
C LEU A 48 19.31 6.09 14.48
N PHE A 49 18.68 6.70 13.49
CA PHE A 49 19.32 7.61 12.56
C PHE A 49 19.20 9.08 12.95
N GLY A 50 18.23 9.45 13.78
CA GLY A 50 18.04 10.84 14.19
C GLY A 50 19.25 11.44 14.92
N ILE A 51 19.97 10.62 15.70
CA ILE A 51 21.22 11.01 16.36
C ILE A 51 22.35 11.11 15.32
N LEU A 52 22.48 10.10 14.45
CA LEU A 52 23.54 10.02 13.44
C LEU A 52 23.42 11.10 12.35
N ARG A 53 22.21 11.49 12.00
CA ARG A 53 21.91 12.51 10.97
C ARG A 53 21.90 13.94 11.52
N GLY A 54 22.07 14.12 12.84
CA GLY A 54 22.15 15.43 13.46
C GLY A 54 20.86 16.23 13.41
N TYR A 55 19.69 15.56 13.45
CA TYR A 55 18.41 16.29 13.55
C TYR A 55 18.42 17.20 14.78
N SER A 56 18.01 18.45 14.62
CA SER A 56 18.14 19.47 15.68
C SER A 56 16.97 20.44 15.71
N GLY A 57 16.87 21.18 16.80
CA GLY A 57 15.91 22.26 16.97
C GLY A 57 14.44 21.82 17.08
N ALA A 58 13.55 22.79 16.91
CA ALA A 58 12.11 22.59 17.02
C ALA A 58 11.55 21.54 16.03
N PRO A 59 12.01 21.45 14.75
CA PRO A 59 11.51 20.42 13.84
C PRO A 59 11.71 19.00 14.35
N ARG A 60 12.87 18.70 14.94
CA ARG A 60 13.15 17.39 15.54
C ARG A 60 12.22 17.11 16.73
N ASP A 61 12.08 18.08 17.64
CA ASP A 61 11.27 17.89 18.83
C ASP A 61 9.79 17.70 18.46
N ASN A 62 9.28 18.47 17.48
CA ASN A 62 7.93 18.34 16.95
C ASN A 62 7.70 16.97 16.28
N MET A 63 8.67 16.49 15.50
CA MET A 63 8.63 15.17 14.88
C MET A 63 8.58 14.06 15.95
N TYR A 64 9.42 14.14 16.98
CA TYR A 64 9.48 13.14 18.05
C TYR A 64 8.17 13.06 18.84
N ILE A 65 7.56 14.21 19.17
CA ILE A 65 6.26 14.28 19.83
C ILE A 65 5.18 13.66 18.95
N SER A 66 5.18 13.99 17.67
CA SER A 66 4.20 13.45 16.72
C SER A 66 4.32 11.93 16.56
N ILE A 67 5.55 11.40 16.52
CA ILE A 67 5.78 9.95 16.47
C ILE A 67 5.33 9.29 17.77
N ALA A 68 5.59 9.90 18.93
CA ALA A 68 5.11 9.39 20.22
C ALA A 68 3.56 9.33 20.26
N LEU A 69 2.87 10.34 19.73
CA LEU A 69 1.40 10.34 19.57
C LEU A 69 0.95 9.19 18.63
N GLY A 70 1.64 8.99 17.51
CA GLY A 70 1.39 7.86 16.62
C GLY A 70 1.55 6.51 17.32
N ASN A 71 2.62 6.32 18.09
CA ASN A 71 2.85 5.11 18.88
C ASN A 71 1.72 4.85 19.89
N LEU A 72 1.28 5.87 20.60
CA LEU A 72 0.17 5.77 21.54
C LEU A 72 -1.14 5.42 20.83
N THR A 73 -1.36 5.99 19.64
CA THR A 73 -2.54 5.68 18.82
C THR A 73 -2.57 4.21 18.43
N PHE A 74 -1.45 3.66 17.95
CA PHE A 74 -1.37 2.24 17.61
C PHE A 74 -1.49 1.33 18.83
N PHE A 75 -0.93 1.72 19.95
CA PHE A 75 -1.12 0.99 21.20
C PHE A 75 -2.60 1.00 21.64
N ALA A 76 -3.27 2.16 21.56
CA ALA A 76 -4.70 2.27 21.84
C ALA A 76 -5.53 1.43 20.86
N LEU A 77 -5.18 1.42 19.56
CA LEU A 77 -5.82 0.58 18.55
C LEU A 77 -5.72 -0.91 18.92
N GLN A 78 -4.54 -1.37 19.31
CA GLN A 78 -4.33 -2.76 19.74
C GLN A 78 -5.24 -3.12 20.93
N ARG A 79 -5.36 -2.23 21.93
CA ARG A 79 -6.21 -2.44 23.09
C ARG A 79 -7.69 -2.41 22.75
N PHE A 80 -8.09 -1.48 21.87
CA PHE A 80 -9.47 -1.39 21.43
C PHE A 80 -9.92 -2.65 20.66
N LEU A 81 -9.11 -3.14 19.73
CA LEU A 81 -9.42 -4.33 18.94
C LEU A 81 -9.46 -5.62 19.79
N ASP A 82 -8.76 -5.65 20.94
CA ASP A 82 -8.84 -6.75 21.90
C ASP A 82 -10.04 -6.65 22.86
N SER A 83 -10.72 -5.51 22.91
CA SER A 83 -11.78 -5.25 23.88
C SER A 83 -13.06 -6.07 23.59
N SER A 84 -13.86 -6.28 24.63
CA SER A 84 -15.21 -6.84 24.49
C SER A 84 -16.11 -5.92 23.65
N TYR A 85 -15.93 -4.60 23.76
CA TYR A 85 -16.68 -3.62 22.97
C TYR A 85 -16.51 -3.84 21.46
N PHE A 86 -15.28 -4.03 20.97
CA PHE A 86 -15.05 -4.30 19.56
C PHE A 86 -15.69 -5.63 19.11
N ARG A 87 -15.65 -6.66 19.96
CA ARG A 87 -16.33 -7.94 19.69
C ARG A 87 -17.83 -7.77 19.53
N HIS A 88 -18.48 -7.05 20.46
CA HIS A 88 -19.91 -6.75 20.36
C HIS A 88 -20.26 -5.90 19.12
N LEU A 89 -19.40 -4.91 18.79
CA LEU A 89 -19.56 -4.14 17.55
C LEU A 89 -19.50 -5.07 16.32
N GLY A 90 -18.55 -5.98 16.27
CA GLY A 90 -18.42 -6.96 15.19
C GLY A 90 -19.64 -7.87 15.07
N GLU A 91 -20.17 -8.37 16.20
CA GLU A 91 -21.38 -9.18 16.25
C GLU A 91 -22.62 -8.39 15.76
N ALA A 92 -22.75 -7.13 16.21
CA ALA A 92 -23.84 -6.25 15.78
C ALA A 92 -23.79 -5.94 14.28
N VAL A 93 -22.59 -5.69 13.73
CA VAL A 93 -22.42 -5.50 12.28
C VAL A 93 -22.70 -6.79 11.52
N ARG A 94 -22.24 -7.94 12.03
CA ARG A 94 -22.49 -9.25 11.44
C ARG A 94 -23.99 -9.55 11.39
N SER A 95 -24.71 -9.37 12.49
CA SER A 95 -26.17 -9.63 12.55
C SER A 95 -26.96 -8.73 11.59
N ARG A 96 -26.49 -7.50 11.33
CA ARG A 96 -27.15 -6.58 10.39
C ARG A 96 -26.87 -6.90 8.92
N LEU A 97 -25.68 -7.39 8.59
CA LEU A 97 -25.25 -7.61 7.21
C LEU A 97 -25.42 -9.07 6.76
N THR A 98 -25.48 -10.03 7.68
CA THR A 98 -25.79 -11.42 7.33
C THR A 98 -27.26 -11.74 7.62
N PRO A 99 -27.91 -12.45 6.71
CA PRO A 99 -29.31 -12.84 6.93
C PRO A 99 -29.41 -13.81 8.11
N THR A 100 -30.31 -13.52 9.01
CA THR A 100 -30.70 -14.44 10.09
C THR A 100 -31.55 -15.54 9.47
N GLU A 101 -31.14 -16.78 9.63
CA GLU A 101 -31.81 -18.05 9.29
C GLU A 101 -32.94 -17.94 8.24
N SER A 102 -32.57 -17.94 7.00
CA SER A 102 -33.51 -18.07 5.87
C SER A 102 -33.63 -19.56 5.50
N ARG A 103 -34.83 -20.04 5.21
CA ARG A 103 -35.10 -21.40 4.70
C ARG A 103 -34.32 -21.71 3.41
N ALA A 104 -33.90 -20.71 2.65
CA ALA A 104 -33.07 -20.87 1.47
C ALA A 104 -31.67 -20.34 1.74
N PRO A 105 -30.63 -21.20 1.79
CA PRO A 105 -29.24 -20.78 1.97
C PRO A 105 -28.75 -20.00 0.76
N VAL A 106 -28.05 -18.88 0.99
CA VAL A 106 -27.37 -18.15 -0.09
C VAL A 106 -26.22 -18.98 -0.60
N ASP A 107 -26.17 -19.20 -1.92
CA ASP A 107 -24.97 -19.72 -2.56
C ASP A 107 -23.93 -18.61 -2.72
N TRP A 108 -23.14 -18.42 -1.66
CA TRP A 108 -22.08 -17.43 -1.59
C TRP A 108 -20.98 -17.66 -2.64
N THR A 109 -20.79 -18.90 -3.09
CA THR A 109 -19.79 -19.23 -4.11
C THR A 109 -20.24 -18.75 -5.49
N ARG A 110 -21.51 -18.96 -5.82
CA ARG A 110 -22.09 -18.48 -7.07
C ARG A 110 -22.11 -16.97 -7.11
N LEU A 111 -22.54 -16.32 -6.02
CA LEU A 111 -22.52 -14.86 -5.90
C LEU A 111 -21.11 -14.29 -6.04
N ALA A 112 -20.11 -14.88 -5.38
CA ALA A 112 -18.71 -14.50 -5.52
C ALA A 112 -18.21 -14.65 -6.96
N THR A 113 -18.69 -15.66 -7.69
CA THR A 113 -18.33 -15.87 -9.11
C THR A 113 -18.83 -14.71 -9.95
N TYR A 114 -20.06 -14.23 -9.76
CA TYR A 114 -20.59 -13.08 -10.50
C TYR A 114 -19.83 -11.78 -10.18
N TRP A 115 -19.59 -11.53 -8.90
CA TRP A 115 -18.80 -10.38 -8.47
C TRP A 115 -17.38 -10.42 -9.03
N TRP A 116 -16.75 -11.60 -9.03
CA TRP A 116 -15.40 -11.76 -9.58
C TRP A 116 -15.35 -11.44 -11.06
N TYR A 117 -16.28 -11.95 -11.88
CA TYR A 117 -16.32 -11.66 -13.31
C TYR A 117 -16.60 -10.19 -13.61
N GLY A 118 -17.55 -9.58 -12.88
CA GLY A 118 -17.85 -8.16 -13.03
C GLY A 118 -16.63 -7.28 -12.72
N LEU A 119 -15.98 -7.52 -11.59
CA LEU A 119 -14.78 -6.78 -11.21
C LEU A 119 -13.60 -7.09 -12.14
N ALA A 120 -13.44 -8.33 -12.60
CA ALA A 120 -12.38 -8.70 -13.55
C ALA A 120 -12.54 -7.99 -14.89
N ALA A 121 -13.76 -7.90 -15.40
CA ALA A 121 -14.04 -7.14 -16.63
C ALA A 121 -13.64 -5.67 -16.47
N VAL A 122 -14.01 -5.05 -15.36
CA VAL A 122 -13.62 -3.66 -15.06
C VAL A 122 -12.10 -3.53 -14.92
N ALA A 123 -11.47 -4.42 -14.16
CA ALA A 123 -10.02 -4.34 -13.91
C ALA A 123 -9.20 -4.53 -15.20
N VAL A 124 -9.59 -5.49 -16.05
CA VAL A 124 -8.92 -5.72 -17.34
C VAL A 124 -9.14 -4.54 -18.28
N ALA A 125 -10.37 -4.03 -18.39
CA ALA A 125 -10.67 -2.87 -19.21
C ALA A 125 -9.85 -1.63 -18.77
N LEU A 126 -9.81 -1.34 -17.47
CA LEU A 126 -8.99 -0.25 -16.91
C LEU A 126 -7.50 -0.48 -17.19
N GLY A 127 -7.02 -1.71 -17.04
CA GLY A 127 -5.62 -2.04 -17.29
C GLY A 127 -5.23 -1.86 -18.76
N VAL A 128 -6.06 -2.32 -19.70
CA VAL A 128 -5.84 -2.14 -21.14
C VAL A 128 -5.86 -0.67 -21.51
N VAL A 129 -6.87 0.08 -21.06
CA VAL A 129 -6.96 1.53 -21.34
C VAL A 129 -5.75 2.26 -20.77
N HIS A 130 -5.30 1.91 -19.54
CA HIS A 130 -4.12 2.53 -18.95
C HIS A 130 -2.86 2.28 -19.78
N LEU A 131 -2.61 1.02 -20.19
CA LEU A 131 -1.46 0.69 -21.04
C LEU A 131 -1.50 1.41 -22.40
N MET A 132 -2.69 1.57 -22.99
CA MET A 132 -2.87 2.33 -24.23
C MET A 132 -2.64 3.83 -24.09
N LEU A 133 -2.91 4.39 -22.88
CA LEU A 133 -2.70 5.81 -22.61
C LEU A 133 -1.27 6.15 -22.20
N MET A 134 -0.43 5.16 -21.87
CA MET A 134 0.99 5.40 -21.61
C MET A 134 1.70 5.75 -22.92
N PRO A 135 2.40 6.90 -22.98
CA PRO A 135 3.16 7.29 -24.18
C PRO A 135 4.21 6.25 -24.57
N LYS A 136 4.83 5.67 -23.54
CA LYS A 136 5.76 4.54 -23.59
C LYS A 136 5.49 3.66 -22.38
N VAL A 137 5.63 2.34 -22.55
CA VAL A 137 5.54 1.40 -21.44
C VAL A 137 6.96 1.08 -20.95
N PRO A 138 7.39 1.61 -19.79
CA PRO A 138 8.78 1.55 -19.35
C PRO A 138 9.34 0.12 -19.29
N LEU A 139 8.52 -0.86 -18.90
CA LEU A 139 8.92 -2.27 -18.89
C LEU A 139 9.35 -2.77 -20.27
N PHE A 140 8.62 -2.41 -21.33
CA PHE A 140 8.94 -2.87 -22.69
C PHE A 140 10.17 -2.16 -23.26
N GLU A 141 10.38 -0.89 -22.91
CA GLU A 141 11.60 -0.16 -23.25
C GLU A 141 12.84 -0.84 -22.64
N VAL A 142 12.77 -1.19 -21.34
CA VAL A 142 13.86 -1.92 -20.68
C VAL A 142 14.10 -3.29 -21.30
N LEU A 143 13.05 -4.05 -21.59
CA LEU A 143 13.16 -5.37 -22.21
C LEU A 143 13.70 -5.32 -23.66
N SER A 144 13.46 -4.22 -24.37
CA SER A 144 14.01 -4.00 -25.72
C SER A 144 15.50 -3.61 -25.71
N GLY A 145 16.09 -3.38 -24.55
CA GLY A 145 17.48 -3.01 -24.40
C GLY A 145 17.79 -1.54 -24.74
N TYR A 146 16.78 -0.68 -24.82
CA TYR A 146 16.91 0.66 -25.44
C TYR A 146 17.06 1.82 -24.46
N THR A 147 17.25 1.61 -23.15
CA THR A 147 17.14 2.73 -22.21
C THR A 147 18.35 2.95 -21.30
N ASP A 148 18.80 4.22 -21.26
CA ASP A 148 19.59 4.82 -20.20
C ASP A 148 18.74 4.89 -18.89
N PHE A 149 19.38 4.74 -17.74
CA PHE A 149 18.75 4.84 -16.42
C PHE A 149 17.95 6.14 -16.22
N TYR A 150 18.50 7.26 -16.72
CA TYR A 150 17.84 8.57 -16.62
C TYR A 150 16.58 8.63 -17.47
N GLN A 151 16.64 8.15 -18.71
CA GLN A 151 15.49 8.09 -19.60
C GLN A 151 14.40 7.16 -19.05
N THR A 152 14.78 6.02 -18.49
CA THR A 152 13.84 5.11 -17.82
C THR A 152 13.14 5.78 -16.64
N ALA A 153 13.85 6.61 -15.87
CA ALA A 153 13.25 7.37 -14.77
C ALA A 153 12.24 8.40 -15.27
N ILE A 154 12.54 9.08 -16.36
CA ILE A 154 11.62 10.04 -17.02
C ILE A 154 10.41 9.31 -17.60
N ASP A 155 10.59 8.20 -18.31
CA ASP A 155 9.51 7.45 -18.92
C ASP A 155 8.58 6.85 -17.87
N ARG A 156 9.15 6.38 -16.74
CA ARG A 156 8.40 5.94 -15.57
C ARG A 156 7.58 7.09 -14.96
N GLU A 157 8.16 8.27 -14.84
CA GLU A 157 7.46 9.44 -14.33
C GLU A 157 6.33 9.86 -15.27
N ASN A 158 6.57 9.86 -16.58
CA ASN A 158 5.57 10.16 -17.59
C ASN A 158 4.44 9.13 -17.61
N ALA A 159 4.77 7.84 -17.48
CA ALA A 159 3.80 6.77 -17.35
C ALA A 159 2.92 6.91 -16.10
N ALA A 160 3.52 7.30 -14.96
CA ALA A 160 2.79 7.53 -13.72
C ALA A 160 1.93 8.81 -13.77
N LYS A 161 2.42 9.88 -14.42
CA LYS A 161 1.73 11.17 -14.47
C LYS A 161 0.61 11.23 -15.49
N LEU A 162 0.73 10.50 -16.61
CA LEU A 162 -0.23 10.56 -17.72
C LEU A 162 -0.68 12.00 -17.99
N LEU A 163 0.24 12.87 -18.42
CA LEU A 163 0.09 14.32 -18.44
C LEU A 163 -1.21 14.82 -19.13
N ASN A 164 -1.67 14.09 -20.14
CA ASN A 164 -2.85 14.43 -20.93
C ASN A 164 -4.15 13.78 -20.43
N VAL A 165 -4.13 13.13 -19.25
CA VAL A 165 -5.29 12.41 -18.71
C VAL A 165 -5.83 13.14 -17.48
N PRO A 166 -7.16 13.34 -17.36
CA PRO A 166 -7.75 13.93 -16.16
C PRO A 166 -7.36 13.18 -14.88
N SER A 167 -7.09 13.92 -13.81
CA SER A 167 -6.60 13.34 -12.55
C SER A 167 -7.54 12.27 -11.97
N ILE A 168 -8.86 12.42 -12.17
CA ILE A 168 -9.84 11.43 -11.71
C ILE A 168 -9.62 10.05 -12.37
N VAL A 169 -9.23 10.03 -13.65
CA VAL A 169 -8.95 8.77 -14.37
C VAL A 169 -7.72 8.08 -13.81
N LYS A 170 -6.72 8.86 -13.39
CA LYS A 170 -5.51 8.33 -12.74
C LYS A 170 -5.83 7.59 -11.43
N TYR A 171 -6.85 8.04 -10.69
CA TYR A 171 -7.32 7.34 -9.50
C TYR A 171 -7.86 5.95 -9.84
N PHE A 172 -8.65 5.80 -10.90
CA PHE A 172 -9.14 4.47 -11.32
C PHE A 172 -8.00 3.51 -11.66
N PHE A 173 -6.94 4.00 -12.31
CA PHE A 173 -5.76 3.17 -12.58
C PHE A 173 -5.01 2.80 -11.31
N SER A 174 -4.84 3.73 -10.38
CA SER A 174 -4.25 3.46 -9.07
C SER A 174 -5.10 2.46 -8.27
N TRP A 175 -6.44 2.61 -8.26
CA TRP A 175 -7.36 1.65 -7.61
C TRP A 175 -7.27 0.26 -8.21
N ASN A 176 -7.06 0.20 -9.53
CA ASN A 176 -6.90 -1.07 -10.22
C ASN A 176 -5.65 -1.82 -9.74
N THR A 177 -4.50 -1.13 -9.69
CA THR A 177 -3.23 -1.73 -9.26
C THR A 177 -3.19 -2.04 -7.76
N SER A 178 -3.75 -1.15 -6.92
CA SER A 178 -3.62 -1.22 -5.48
C SER A 178 -4.66 -2.10 -4.81
N ILE A 179 -5.88 -2.20 -5.36
CA ILE A 179 -7.02 -2.85 -4.71
C ILE A 179 -7.71 -3.88 -5.60
N LEU A 180 -8.14 -3.53 -6.82
CA LEU A 180 -8.99 -4.43 -7.63
C LEU A 180 -8.25 -5.70 -8.04
N LEU A 181 -7.08 -5.57 -8.65
CA LEU A 181 -6.30 -6.73 -9.07
C LEU A 181 -5.85 -7.60 -7.91
N PRO A 182 -5.33 -7.06 -6.79
CA PRO A 182 -5.07 -7.87 -5.59
C PRO A 182 -6.31 -8.60 -5.06
N ILE A 183 -7.49 -7.96 -4.99
CA ILE A 183 -8.74 -8.63 -4.58
C ILE A 183 -9.06 -9.81 -5.51
N LEU A 184 -9.01 -9.61 -6.82
CA LEU A 184 -9.31 -10.64 -7.81
C LEU A 184 -8.33 -11.81 -7.74
N PHE A 185 -7.05 -11.53 -7.57
CA PHE A 185 -6.01 -12.54 -7.44
C PHE A 185 -6.18 -13.35 -6.15
N VAL A 186 -6.34 -12.67 -5.02
CA VAL A 186 -6.59 -13.31 -3.73
C VAL A 186 -7.88 -14.14 -3.75
N ALA A 187 -8.98 -13.60 -4.31
CA ALA A 187 -10.23 -14.35 -4.44
C ALA A 187 -10.02 -15.65 -5.24
N ALA A 188 -9.36 -15.57 -6.39
CA ALA A 188 -9.11 -16.75 -7.21
C ALA A 188 -8.28 -17.83 -6.48
N ILE A 189 -7.30 -17.42 -5.66
CA ILE A 189 -6.49 -18.33 -4.83
C ILE A 189 -7.32 -18.95 -3.70
N VAL A 190 -8.08 -18.13 -2.96
CA VAL A 190 -8.86 -18.59 -1.80
C VAL A 190 -9.99 -19.52 -2.21
N PHE A 191 -10.64 -19.26 -3.36
CA PHE A 191 -11.62 -20.16 -3.95
C PHE A 191 -11.01 -21.33 -4.71
N ARG A 192 -9.68 -21.39 -4.83
CA ARG A 192 -8.96 -22.43 -5.59
C ARG A 192 -9.33 -22.48 -7.07
N TRP A 193 -9.67 -21.35 -7.67
CA TRP A 193 -9.96 -21.23 -9.11
C TRP A 193 -8.65 -21.12 -9.90
N ARG A 194 -7.99 -22.26 -10.12
CA ARG A 194 -6.62 -22.34 -10.66
C ARG A 194 -6.42 -21.52 -11.92
N TRP A 195 -7.25 -21.72 -12.94
CA TRP A 195 -7.13 -21.01 -14.22
C TRP A 195 -7.36 -19.50 -14.09
N ARG A 196 -8.33 -19.09 -13.28
CA ARG A 196 -8.56 -17.67 -13.01
C ARG A 196 -7.40 -17.06 -12.24
N ALA A 197 -6.80 -17.78 -11.28
CA ALA A 197 -5.63 -17.31 -10.55
C ALA A 197 -4.42 -17.15 -11.47
N ILE A 198 -4.20 -18.10 -12.40
CA ILE A 198 -3.12 -18.00 -13.40
C ILE A 198 -3.38 -16.80 -14.33
N ALA A 199 -4.58 -16.70 -14.91
CA ALA A 199 -4.90 -15.64 -15.87
C ALA A 199 -4.77 -14.24 -15.25
N ILE A 200 -5.41 -14.00 -14.08
CA ILE A 200 -5.34 -12.71 -13.42
C ILE A 200 -3.96 -12.47 -12.80
N GLY A 201 -3.24 -13.53 -12.42
CA GLY A 201 -1.87 -13.46 -11.91
C GLY A 201 -0.90 -12.98 -12.98
N ILE A 202 -0.94 -13.56 -14.19
CA ILE A 202 -0.10 -13.14 -15.31
C ILE A 202 -0.46 -11.71 -15.75
N PHE A 203 -1.75 -11.46 -16.02
CA PHE A 203 -2.20 -10.12 -16.42
C PHE A 203 -1.83 -9.07 -15.37
N GLY A 204 -2.15 -9.34 -14.10
CA GLY A 204 -1.89 -8.43 -12.99
C GLY A 204 -0.40 -8.16 -12.84
N LEU A 205 0.44 -9.20 -12.87
CA LEU A 205 1.90 -9.04 -12.73
C LEU A 205 2.48 -8.19 -13.87
N VAL A 206 2.13 -8.47 -15.12
CA VAL A 206 2.58 -7.68 -16.27
C VAL A 206 2.12 -6.24 -16.14
N TYR A 207 0.86 -6.03 -15.78
CA TYR A 207 0.28 -4.69 -15.68
C TYR A 207 0.88 -3.87 -14.52
N VAL A 208 1.04 -4.46 -13.31
CA VAL A 208 1.58 -3.71 -12.16
C VAL A 208 3.08 -3.46 -12.29
N THR A 209 3.81 -4.25 -13.09
CA THR A 209 5.24 -4.03 -13.37
C THR A 209 5.47 -3.14 -14.58
N ALA A 210 4.49 -2.94 -15.45
CA ALA A 210 4.60 -2.14 -16.66
C ALA A 210 5.16 -0.73 -16.46
N PRO A 211 4.74 0.03 -15.41
CA PRO A 211 5.33 1.34 -15.10
C PRO A 211 6.69 1.28 -14.40
N LEU A 212 7.25 0.08 -14.17
CA LEU A 212 8.44 -0.16 -13.32
C LEU A 212 8.29 0.34 -11.88
N ASP A 213 7.06 0.39 -11.36
CA ASP A 213 6.80 0.67 -9.97
C ASP A 213 6.88 -0.63 -9.14
N LYS A 214 7.78 -0.63 -8.16
CA LYS A 214 8.12 -1.83 -7.37
C LYS A 214 7.08 -2.12 -6.29
N PHE A 215 6.40 -1.09 -5.80
CA PHE A 215 5.50 -1.22 -4.67
C PHE A 215 4.19 -1.96 -5.02
N PRO A 216 3.48 -1.63 -6.12
CA PRO A 216 2.29 -2.38 -6.51
C PRO A 216 2.54 -3.86 -6.77
N SER A 217 3.68 -4.22 -7.39
CA SER A 217 4.02 -5.62 -7.65
C SER A 217 4.26 -6.41 -6.36
N LEU A 218 4.93 -5.80 -5.38
CA LEU A 218 5.12 -6.38 -4.04
C LEU A 218 3.77 -6.65 -3.36
N ILE A 219 2.89 -5.64 -3.30
CA ILE A 219 1.58 -5.77 -2.66
C ILE A 219 0.71 -6.82 -3.39
N PHE A 220 0.72 -6.80 -4.73
CA PHE A 220 -0.05 -7.74 -5.54
C PHE A 220 0.31 -9.19 -5.21
N LEU A 221 1.59 -9.54 -5.23
CA LEU A 221 2.04 -10.91 -4.96
C LEU A 221 1.93 -11.26 -3.48
N PHE A 222 2.37 -10.39 -2.59
CA PHE A 222 2.40 -10.68 -1.16
C PHE A 222 1.00 -10.86 -0.56
N SER A 223 -0.01 -10.21 -1.11
CA SER A 223 -1.39 -10.36 -0.65
C SER A 223 -1.90 -11.79 -0.76
N ALA A 224 -1.46 -12.58 -1.75
CA ALA A 224 -1.80 -13.98 -1.88
C ALA A 224 -1.25 -14.83 -0.72
N PHE A 225 0.00 -14.63 -0.34
CA PHE A 225 0.63 -15.35 0.77
C PHE A 225 0.01 -14.99 2.12
N VAL A 226 -0.29 -13.69 2.33
CA VAL A 226 -0.98 -13.24 3.54
C VAL A 226 -2.40 -13.82 3.60
N ALA A 227 -3.12 -13.88 2.47
CA ALA A 227 -4.46 -14.47 2.43
C ALA A 227 -4.45 -15.96 2.81
N ILE A 228 -3.46 -16.73 2.33
CA ILE A 228 -3.27 -18.14 2.70
C ILE A 228 -2.99 -18.24 4.21
N ALA A 229 -2.09 -17.40 4.74
CA ALA A 229 -1.74 -17.41 6.15
C ALA A 229 -2.94 -17.04 7.05
N VAL A 230 -3.73 -16.04 6.68
CA VAL A 230 -4.93 -15.62 7.42
C VAL A 230 -6.01 -16.69 7.35
N ARG A 231 -6.28 -17.26 6.16
CA ARG A 231 -7.27 -18.33 5.98
C ARG A 231 -6.95 -19.56 6.83
N ASP A 232 -5.70 -19.99 6.80
CA ASP A 232 -5.26 -21.20 7.50
C ASP A 232 -5.01 -20.92 8.99
N ARG A 233 -5.34 -19.72 9.48
CA ARG A 233 -5.11 -19.26 10.86
C ARG A 233 -3.69 -19.51 11.35
N ARG A 234 -2.71 -19.42 10.43
CA ARG A 234 -1.31 -19.61 10.76
C ARG A 234 -0.81 -18.46 11.63
N ARG A 235 0.16 -18.77 12.47
CA ARG A 235 0.86 -17.73 13.24
C ARG A 235 1.58 -16.79 12.27
N THR A 236 1.73 -15.52 12.65
CA THR A 236 2.39 -14.48 11.85
C THR A 236 3.77 -14.91 11.38
N PHE A 237 4.55 -15.53 12.27
CA PHE A 237 5.85 -16.06 11.89
C PHE A 237 5.69 -17.46 11.28
N SER A 238 5.35 -17.51 10.02
CA SER A 238 5.28 -18.75 9.24
C SER A 238 6.21 -18.64 8.03
N TRP A 239 6.81 -19.75 7.65
CA TRP A 239 7.65 -19.83 6.46
C TRP A 239 6.91 -19.38 5.20
N VAL A 240 5.59 -19.55 5.15
CA VAL A 240 4.75 -19.06 4.05
C VAL A 240 4.88 -17.56 3.88
N LEU A 241 4.92 -16.77 4.95
CA LEU A 241 5.08 -15.33 4.88
C LEU A 241 6.50 -14.92 4.52
N VAL A 242 7.50 -15.59 5.11
CA VAL A 242 8.91 -15.31 4.80
C VAL A 242 9.19 -15.59 3.32
N VAL A 243 8.83 -16.77 2.84
CA VAL A 243 8.98 -17.14 1.41
C VAL A 243 8.14 -16.24 0.54
N GLY A 244 6.89 -15.97 0.94
CA GLY A 244 6.00 -15.07 0.20
C GLY A 244 6.58 -13.67 0.05
N PHE A 245 7.16 -13.12 1.10
CA PHE A 245 7.83 -11.81 1.05
C PHE A 245 9.03 -11.83 0.10
N ILE A 246 9.91 -12.83 0.23
CA ILE A 246 11.09 -12.99 -0.65
C ILE A 246 10.65 -13.13 -2.11
N VAL A 247 9.68 -13.98 -2.42
CA VAL A 247 9.15 -14.17 -3.78
C VAL A 247 8.54 -12.87 -4.32
N SER A 248 7.85 -12.12 -3.46
CA SER A 248 7.23 -10.85 -3.87
C SER A 248 8.24 -9.73 -4.11
N LEU A 249 9.46 -9.83 -3.57
CA LEU A 249 10.57 -8.92 -3.88
C LEU A 249 11.23 -9.22 -5.23
N LEU A 250 11.05 -10.43 -5.78
CA LEU A 250 11.72 -10.86 -7.00
C LEU A 250 11.46 -9.93 -8.21
N PRO A 251 10.21 -9.50 -8.52
CA PRO A 251 9.98 -8.55 -9.60
C PRO A 251 10.70 -7.21 -9.39
N ALA A 252 10.71 -6.70 -8.15
CA ALA A 252 11.41 -5.47 -7.81
C ALA A 252 12.94 -5.61 -8.01
N TYR A 253 13.49 -6.77 -7.69
CA TYR A 253 14.89 -7.10 -7.92
C TYR A 253 15.19 -7.19 -9.43
N LEU A 254 14.40 -7.96 -10.19
CA LEU A 254 14.58 -8.10 -11.63
C LEU A 254 14.50 -6.77 -12.37
N ILE A 255 13.58 -5.89 -11.98
CA ILE A 255 13.48 -4.52 -12.50
C ILE A 255 14.76 -3.74 -12.24
N THR A 256 15.36 -3.89 -11.05
CA THR A 256 16.60 -3.18 -10.69
C THR A 256 17.79 -3.71 -11.49
N GLU A 257 17.95 -5.03 -11.58
CA GLU A 257 19.02 -5.67 -12.30
C GLU A 257 18.93 -5.45 -13.81
N SER A 258 17.74 -5.50 -14.42
CA SER A 258 17.58 -5.23 -15.84
C SER A 258 18.06 -3.83 -16.24
N GLN A 259 17.84 -2.85 -15.36
CA GLN A 259 18.37 -1.49 -15.54
C GLN A 259 19.91 -1.45 -15.49
N GLN A 260 20.54 -2.22 -14.61
CA GLN A 260 22.01 -2.28 -14.49
C GLN A 260 22.66 -3.09 -15.60
N ILE A 261 22.05 -4.22 -15.97
CA ILE A 261 22.55 -5.09 -17.07
C ILE A 261 22.50 -4.33 -18.39
N SER A 262 21.45 -3.57 -18.66
CA SER A 262 21.34 -2.74 -19.87
C SER A 262 22.50 -1.75 -19.98
N VAL A 263 22.83 -1.03 -18.88
CA VAL A 263 23.96 -0.11 -18.83
C VAL A 263 25.29 -0.83 -19.07
N THR A 264 25.50 -1.99 -18.43
CA THR A 264 26.73 -2.77 -18.54
C THR A 264 26.93 -3.34 -19.96
N ILE A 265 25.86 -3.82 -20.60
CA ILE A 265 25.93 -4.33 -21.97
C ILE A 265 26.26 -3.20 -22.97
N HIS A 266 25.68 -2.03 -22.81
CA HIS A 266 25.98 -0.87 -23.68
C HIS A 266 27.45 -0.43 -23.56
N HIS A 267 28.01 -0.43 -22.36
CA HIS A 267 29.43 -0.18 -22.16
C HIS A 267 30.35 -1.27 -22.76
N ALA A 268 29.93 -2.54 -22.66
CA ALA A 268 30.71 -3.65 -23.17
C ALA A 268 30.71 -3.78 -24.71
N ILE A 269 29.63 -3.35 -25.37
CA ILE A 269 29.50 -3.45 -26.84
C ILE A 269 30.08 -2.22 -27.53
N GLY A 270 30.51 -1.18 -26.78
CA GLY A 270 31.01 0.06 -27.38
C GLY A 270 29.96 0.79 -28.22
N ALA A 271 28.69 0.45 -28.05
CA ALA A 271 27.61 1.14 -28.72
C ALA A 271 27.61 2.62 -28.28
N PRO A 272 27.55 3.58 -29.21
CA PRO A 272 27.46 4.97 -28.83
C PRO A 272 26.21 5.14 -27.98
N ILE A 273 26.42 5.43 -26.71
CA ILE A 273 25.33 5.91 -25.84
C ILE A 273 24.82 7.15 -26.58
N ALA A 274 23.54 7.11 -26.99
CA ALA A 274 22.94 8.27 -27.66
C ALA A 274 23.31 9.48 -26.81
N PRO A 275 23.89 10.55 -27.40
CA PRO A 275 24.39 11.68 -26.65
C PRO A 275 23.24 12.14 -25.76
N SER A 276 23.44 11.99 -24.44
CA SER A 276 22.45 12.45 -23.50
C SER A 276 22.31 13.95 -23.81
N THR A 277 21.13 14.40 -24.13
CA THR A 277 20.80 15.82 -24.29
C THR A 277 20.93 16.58 -22.98
N VAL A 278 21.46 15.93 -21.96
CA VAL A 278 21.79 16.46 -20.64
C VAL A 278 23.16 17.14 -20.73
N PRO A 279 23.27 18.42 -20.40
CA PRO A 279 24.55 19.09 -20.33
C PRO A 279 25.55 18.29 -19.49
N PRO A 280 26.84 18.20 -19.90
CA PRO A 280 27.86 17.36 -19.25
C PRO A 280 28.16 17.72 -17.78
N ASP A 281 27.59 18.79 -17.25
CA ASP A 281 27.79 19.27 -15.87
C ASP A 281 26.88 18.59 -14.82
N VAL A 282 25.99 17.67 -15.20
CA VAL A 282 25.21 16.91 -14.22
C VAL A 282 26.05 15.71 -13.79
N GLY A 283 26.93 15.95 -12.85
CA GLY A 283 27.74 14.92 -12.23
C GLY A 283 26.87 13.79 -11.69
N THR A 284 27.01 12.62 -12.28
CA THR A 284 26.44 11.35 -11.83
C THR A 284 27.11 10.80 -10.57
N ALA A 285 27.94 11.61 -9.90
CA ALA A 285 28.56 11.22 -8.65
C ALA A 285 27.52 11.21 -7.53
N PRO A 286 27.36 10.08 -6.83
CA PRO A 286 26.63 10.07 -5.56
C PRO A 286 27.23 11.13 -4.64
N PRO A 287 26.43 11.75 -3.73
CA PRO A 287 26.93 12.77 -2.84
C PRO A 287 28.23 12.29 -2.17
N ALA A 288 29.26 13.11 -2.26
CA ALA A 288 30.58 12.79 -1.73
C ALA A 288 30.44 12.46 -0.23
N GLY A 289 30.62 11.20 0.12
CA GLY A 289 30.57 10.70 1.51
C GLY A 289 29.90 9.35 1.71
N GLU A 290 29.01 8.90 0.83
CA GLU A 290 28.34 7.61 1.00
C GLU A 290 28.86 6.59 -0.01
N GLN A 291 29.86 5.81 0.39
CA GLN A 291 30.30 4.65 -0.40
C GLN A 291 29.26 3.52 -0.27
N PRO A 292 28.93 2.80 -1.37
CA PRO A 292 28.03 1.66 -1.29
C PRO A 292 28.60 0.59 -0.34
N ILE A 293 27.72 -0.12 0.35
CA ILE A 293 28.10 -1.20 1.28
C ILE A 293 28.70 -2.34 0.46
N LYS A 294 30.02 -2.36 0.34
CA LYS A 294 30.74 -3.39 -0.43
C LYS A 294 31.10 -4.63 0.39
N SER A 295 31.07 -4.54 1.72
CA SER A 295 31.39 -5.67 2.60
C SER A 295 30.63 -5.61 3.92
N ILE A 296 30.34 -6.77 4.49
CA ILE A 296 29.83 -6.92 5.86
C ILE A 296 30.76 -7.88 6.59
N GLY A 297 31.31 -7.45 7.75
CA GLY A 297 32.20 -8.28 8.56
C GLY A 297 33.46 -8.76 7.82
N GLY A 298 33.99 -7.98 6.86
CA GLY A 298 35.17 -8.33 6.06
C GLY A 298 34.91 -9.27 4.87
N VAL A 299 33.66 -9.75 4.69
CA VAL A 299 33.29 -10.55 3.51
C VAL A 299 32.83 -9.61 2.39
N GLN A 300 33.49 -9.68 1.22
CA GLN A 300 33.04 -8.94 0.03
C GLN A 300 31.76 -9.54 -0.49
N LEU A 301 30.72 -8.70 -0.59
CA LEU A 301 29.43 -9.10 -1.13
C LEU A 301 29.45 -9.06 -2.66
N PRO A 302 28.80 -10.02 -3.35
CA PRO A 302 28.53 -9.89 -4.79
C PRO A 302 27.88 -8.55 -5.08
N GLY A 303 28.27 -7.88 -6.17
CA GLY A 303 27.80 -6.52 -6.49
C GLY A 303 26.30 -6.33 -6.45
N ALA A 304 25.52 -7.32 -6.94
CA ALA A 304 24.07 -7.34 -6.89
C ALA A 304 23.52 -7.35 -5.44
N VAL A 305 24.13 -8.15 -4.56
CA VAL A 305 23.73 -8.23 -3.14
C VAL A 305 24.10 -6.95 -2.41
N ALA A 306 25.29 -6.41 -2.69
CA ALA A 306 25.75 -5.13 -2.13
C ALA A 306 24.82 -3.98 -2.53
N ASN A 307 24.43 -3.90 -3.80
CA ASN A 307 23.51 -2.89 -4.32
C ASN A 307 22.09 -3.04 -3.75
N LEU A 308 21.56 -4.26 -3.64
CA LEU A 308 20.27 -4.52 -3.04
C LEU A 308 20.27 -4.12 -1.55
N LEU A 309 21.34 -4.46 -0.85
CA LEU A 309 21.50 -4.11 0.57
C LEU A 309 21.59 -2.59 0.76
N ASP A 310 22.42 -1.92 -0.05
CA ASP A 310 22.57 -0.46 -0.03
C ASP A 310 21.23 0.24 -0.36
N LEU A 311 20.53 -0.21 -1.40
CA LEU A 311 19.22 0.29 -1.74
C LEU A 311 18.21 0.07 -0.60
N THR A 312 18.23 -1.10 0.03
CA THR A 312 17.36 -1.45 1.15
C THR A 312 17.64 -0.58 2.36
N VAL A 313 18.92 -0.46 2.75
CA VAL A 313 19.34 0.39 3.88
C VAL A 313 19.01 1.86 3.63
N ARG A 314 19.23 2.39 2.44
CA ARG A 314 18.89 3.78 2.13
C ARG A 314 17.40 4.01 2.03
N ARG A 315 16.65 3.14 1.37
CA ARG A 315 15.21 3.34 1.15
C ARG A 315 14.34 2.93 2.32
N ILE A 316 14.72 1.87 3.03
CA ILE A 316 13.99 1.39 4.21
C ILE A 316 14.63 1.94 5.48
N GLY A 317 15.95 2.12 5.50
CA GLY A 317 16.70 2.50 6.68
C GLY A 317 16.64 4.00 7.02
N SER A 318 17.05 4.89 6.14
CA SER A 318 17.12 6.33 6.46
C SER A 318 16.09 7.18 5.73
N GLY A 319 15.67 6.75 4.54
CA GLY A 319 14.82 7.57 3.67
C GLY A 319 13.52 8.06 4.29
N PRO A 320 12.68 7.19 4.88
CA PRO A 320 11.43 7.63 5.50
C PRO A 320 11.63 8.59 6.68
N ALA A 321 12.67 8.38 7.50
CA ALA A 321 12.99 9.25 8.61
C ALA A 321 13.45 10.64 8.14
N ASP A 322 14.36 10.69 7.15
CA ASP A 322 14.86 11.93 6.57
C ASP A 322 13.73 12.73 5.90
N VAL A 323 12.88 12.07 5.11
CA VAL A 323 11.74 12.72 4.47
C VAL A 323 10.77 13.26 5.53
N THR A 324 10.46 12.49 6.56
CA THR A 324 9.60 12.95 7.65
C THR A 324 10.19 14.19 8.32
N TYR A 325 11.50 14.18 8.65
CA TYR A 325 12.17 15.35 9.22
C TYR A 325 12.08 16.58 8.33
N GLN A 326 12.21 16.43 6.99
CA GLN A 326 12.08 17.53 6.04
C GLN A 326 10.67 18.18 6.11
N TRP A 327 9.61 17.42 6.26
CA TRP A 327 8.27 17.95 6.43
C TRP A 327 8.13 18.80 7.68
N PHE A 328 8.64 18.33 8.82
CA PHE A 328 8.64 19.09 10.07
C PHE A 328 9.56 20.34 10.02
N SER A 329 10.57 20.31 9.15
CA SER A 329 11.45 21.45 8.91
C SER A 329 10.85 22.49 7.96
N PHE A 330 10.08 22.04 6.98
CA PHE A 330 9.45 22.90 5.98
C PHE A 330 8.24 23.63 6.56
N PHE A 331 7.36 22.93 7.30
CA PHE A 331 6.20 23.51 7.95
C PHE A 331 6.46 23.76 9.45
N PRO A 332 6.17 24.95 10.01
CA PRO A 332 5.74 26.17 9.34
C PRO A 332 6.89 27.08 8.92
N ALA A 333 8.16 26.65 9.08
CA ALA A 333 9.32 27.56 9.00
C ALA A 333 9.57 28.13 7.60
N ALA A 334 9.46 27.30 6.54
CA ALA A 334 9.65 27.71 5.15
C ALA A 334 8.33 27.96 4.43
N HIS A 335 7.24 27.38 4.90
CA HIS A 335 5.90 27.55 4.34
C HIS A 335 4.86 27.48 5.48
N PRO A 336 3.86 28.37 5.53
CA PRO A 336 2.81 28.31 6.53
C PRO A 336 2.03 26.99 6.44
N PHE A 337 1.34 26.62 7.53
CA PHE A 337 0.43 25.46 7.52
C PHE A 337 -0.64 25.60 6.45
N LEU A 338 -1.05 24.48 5.88
CA LEU A 338 -1.98 24.41 4.75
C LEU A 338 -3.45 24.65 5.14
N ASN A 339 -3.76 24.59 6.44
CA ASN A 339 -5.11 24.84 7.00
C ASN A 339 -6.22 24.03 6.32
N GLY A 340 -5.98 22.74 6.07
CA GLY A 340 -6.91 21.81 5.44
C GLY A 340 -6.83 21.74 3.93
N HIS A 341 -6.11 22.65 3.30
CA HIS A 341 -6.04 22.72 1.84
C HIS A 341 -5.33 21.53 1.19
N GLY A 342 -4.42 20.84 1.86
CA GLY A 342 -3.80 19.62 1.35
C GLY A 342 -4.75 18.41 1.41
N TRP A 343 -5.79 18.48 2.24
CA TRP A 343 -6.80 17.42 2.40
C TRP A 343 -8.04 17.59 1.51
N GLU A 344 -8.08 18.58 0.65
CA GLU A 344 -9.17 18.78 -0.31
C GLU A 344 -9.02 17.84 -1.51
N PRO A 345 -9.79 16.74 -1.62
CA PRO A 345 -9.61 15.76 -2.69
C PRO A 345 -9.90 16.32 -4.10
N TRP A 346 -10.72 17.38 -4.20
CA TRP A 346 -11.05 18.05 -5.47
C TRP A 346 -9.94 18.97 -5.98
N ARG A 347 -9.02 19.41 -5.13
CA ARG A 347 -7.91 20.25 -5.54
C ARG A 347 -6.99 19.61 -6.57
N VAL A 348 -6.85 18.30 -6.51
CA VAL A 348 -6.10 17.52 -7.50
C VAL A 348 -6.65 17.73 -8.93
N LEU A 349 -7.92 18.15 -9.04
CA LEU A 349 -8.57 18.46 -10.31
C LEU A 349 -8.27 19.87 -10.80
N SER A 350 -7.68 20.73 -9.95
CA SER A 350 -7.37 22.12 -10.28
C SER A 350 -6.11 22.22 -11.14
N ALA A 351 -6.16 23.02 -12.19
CA ALA A 351 -4.96 23.33 -12.97
C ALA A 351 -3.92 24.03 -12.08
N GLY A 352 -2.67 23.55 -12.15
CA GLY A 352 -1.57 24.13 -11.37
C GLY A 352 -1.50 23.66 -9.90
N TYR A 353 -2.32 22.68 -9.48
CA TYR A 353 -2.19 22.11 -8.14
C TYR A 353 -0.81 21.49 -7.92
N GLN A 354 -0.13 21.98 -6.89
CA GLN A 354 1.12 21.43 -6.41
C GLN A 354 0.86 20.70 -5.09
N SER A 355 1.13 19.39 -5.06
CA SER A 355 0.95 18.61 -3.84
C SER A 355 1.95 19.04 -2.76
N PRO A 356 1.60 18.94 -1.47
CA PRO A 356 2.54 19.21 -0.37
C PRO A 356 3.83 18.37 -0.49
N ALA A 357 3.72 17.14 -0.96
CA ALA A 357 4.88 16.27 -1.20
C ALA A 357 5.83 16.85 -2.28
N ASN A 358 5.29 17.49 -3.33
CA ASN A 358 6.12 18.17 -4.34
C ASN A 358 6.75 19.43 -3.77
N MET A 359 6.01 20.19 -2.97
CA MET A 359 6.55 21.42 -2.34
C MET A 359 7.75 21.08 -1.46
N VAL A 360 7.62 20.09 -0.58
CA VAL A 360 8.72 19.62 0.29
C VAL A 360 9.85 19.00 -0.54
N GLY A 361 9.53 18.21 -1.56
CA GLY A 361 10.51 17.56 -2.43
C GLY A 361 11.38 18.59 -3.17
N LEU A 362 10.76 19.60 -3.76
CA LEU A 362 11.47 20.68 -4.43
C LEU A 362 12.32 21.48 -3.43
N TRP A 363 11.77 21.86 -2.28
CA TRP A 363 12.51 22.62 -1.27
C TRP A 363 13.72 21.84 -0.71
N ALA A 364 13.55 20.56 -0.41
CA ALA A 364 14.57 19.75 0.24
C ALA A 364 15.68 19.29 -0.71
N TYR A 365 15.32 18.97 -1.97
CA TYR A 365 16.20 18.23 -2.88
C TYR A 365 16.50 18.97 -4.19
N TYR A 366 15.70 19.95 -4.60
CA TYR A 366 15.95 20.68 -5.86
C TYR A 366 17.28 21.42 -5.82
N GLY A 367 18.07 21.26 -6.86
CA GLY A 367 19.39 21.87 -6.97
C GLY A 367 20.48 21.22 -6.09
N LYS A 368 20.11 20.25 -5.24
CA LYS A 368 21.07 19.46 -4.46
C LYS A 368 21.39 18.17 -5.20
N ALA A 369 22.65 17.77 -5.27
CA ALA A 369 23.10 16.53 -5.90
C ALA A 369 22.62 16.32 -7.36
N GLY A 370 22.50 17.39 -8.15
CA GLY A 370 22.12 17.30 -9.57
C GLY A 370 20.65 17.00 -9.86
N TYR A 371 19.80 16.96 -8.87
CA TYR A 371 18.36 16.79 -9.09
C TYR A 371 17.74 18.06 -9.69
N ARG A 372 17.51 18.04 -11.00
CA ARG A 372 16.78 19.10 -11.73
C ARG A 372 15.38 18.68 -12.16
N LEU A 373 14.85 17.61 -11.57
CA LEU A 373 13.50 17.13 -11.87
C LEU A 373 12.47 18.11 -11.32
N THR A 374 11.59 18.60 -12.19
CA THR A 374 10.51 19.53 -11.85
C THR A 374 9.40 18.91 -11.00
N SER A 375 9.50 17.62 -10.72
CA SER A 375 8.47 16.83 -10.03
C SER A 375 9.01 15.92 -8.94
N LEU A 376 9.98 16.40 -8.18
CA LEU A 376 10.44 15.71 -6.98
C LEU A 376 9.31 15.64 -5.94
N SER A 377 8.94 14.43 -5.53
CA SER A 377 7.93 14.23 -4.50
C SER A 377 8.56 13.56 -3.28
N ALA A 378 8.53 14.25 -2.16
CA ALA A 378 8.94 13.76 -0.85
C ALA A 378 7.71 13.28 -0.09
N TYR A 379 7.25 12.05 -0.35
CA TYR A 379 6.10 11.50 0.35
C TYR A 379 6.45 11.16 1.79
N THR A 380 5.63 11.66 2.73
CA THR A 380 5.69 11.30 4.14
C THR A 380 4.45 10.52 4.54
N GLY A 381 4.51 9.86 5.71
CA GLY A 381 3.36 9.20 6.29
C GLY A 381 2.30 10.16 6.82
N PHE A 382 1.23 9.60 7.35
CA PHE A 382 0.07 10.33 7.86
C PHE A 382 0.42 11.41 8.90
N LEU A 383 1.51 11.25 9.66
CA LEU A 383 1.92 12.25 10.66
C LEU A 383 2.46 13.52 10.03
N GLY A 384 3.33 13.40 9.01
CA GLY A 384 3.86 14.57 8.31
C GLY A 384 2.78 15.28 7.51
N ASP A 385 1.85 14.52 6.91
CA ASP A 385 0.68 15.07 6.24
C ASP A 385 -0.21 15.85 7.22
N GLY A 386 -0.54 15.27 8.38
CA GLY A 386 -1.28 15.96 9.43
C GLY A 386 -0.56 17.20 9.97
N TRP A 387 0.76 17.10 10.17
CA TRP A 387 1.57 18.23 10.60
C TRP A 387 1.51 19.39 9.62
N ALA A 388 1.61 19.13 8.32
CA ALA A 388 1.55 20.17 7.29
C ALA A 388 0.21 20.91 7.26
N GLU A 389 -0.88 20.24 7.64
CA GLU A 389 -2.21 20.86 7.63
C GLU A 389 -2.44 21.80 8.82
N PHE A 390 -2.30 21.31 10.05
CA PHE A 390 -2.70 22.03 11.26
C PHE A 390 -1.72 21.83 12.42
N GLY A 391 -0.46 21.49 12.17
CA GLY A 391 0.49 21.16 13.22
C GLY A 391 0.02 19.99 14.09
N TYR A 392 0.10 20.08 15.41
CA TYR A 392 -0.31 18.99 16.29
C TYR A 392 -1.79 18.62 16.20
N VAL A 393 -2.67 19.58 15.92
CA VAL A 393 -4.10 19.29 15.71
C VAL A 393 -4.28 18.38 14.49
N GLY A 394 -3.58 18.67 13.40
CA GLY A 394 -3.59 17.85 12.21
C GLY A 394 -3.03 16.44 12.44
N VAL A 395 -1.96 16.31 13.24
CA VAL A 395 -1.42 15.01 13.67
C VAL A 395 -2.47 14.19 14.43
N ILE A 396 -3.20 14.82 15.38
CA ILE A 396 -4.26 14.14 16.13
C ILE A 396 -5.39 13.69 15.20
N ILE A 397 -5.83 14.55 14.28
CA ILE A 397 -6.86 14.20 13.28
C ILE A 397 -6.39 13.02 12.42
N ALA A 398 -5.13 13.04 11.97
CA ALA A 398 -4.55 11.97 11.19
C ALA A 398 -4.50 10.64 11.95
N CYS A 399 -4.14 10.67 13.23
CA CYS A 399 -4.16 9.53 14.13
C CYS A 399 -5.58 8.96 14.29
N LEU A 400 -6.57 9.81 14.54
CA LEU A 400 -7.97 9.40 14.70
C LEU A 400 -8.53 8.81 13.41
N TRP A 401 -8.20 9.39 12.26
CA TRP A 401 -8.61 8.88 10.96
C TRP A 401 -8.05 7.47 10.71
N LEU A 402 -6.73 7.28 10.93
CA LEU A 402 -6.10 5.97 10.75
C LEU A 402 -6.66 4.93 11.73
N PHE A 403 -6.93 5.34 12.97
CA PHE A 403 -7.58 4.50 13.97
C PHE A 403 -8.97 4.04 13.51
N ALA A 404 -9.82 4.98 13.08
CA ALA A 404 -11.16 4.68 12.57
C ALA A 404 -11.10 3.78 11.32
N PHE A 405 -10.16 4.04 10.41
CA PHE A 405 -10.00 3.25 9.20
C PHE A 405 -9.53 1.83 9.49
N ALA A 406 -8.60 1.65 10.44
CA ALA A 406 -8.17 0.33 10.89
C ALA A 406 -9.32 -0.48 11.53
N ILE A 407 -10.26 0.19 12.23
CA ILE A 407 -11.49 -0.44 12.71
C ILE A 407 -12.34 -0.94 11.55
N VAL A 408 -12.55 -0.12 10.52
CA VAL A 408 -13.34 -0.50 9.33
C VAL A 408 -12.74 -1.73 8.65
N ILE A 409 -11.41 -1.76 8.49
CA ILE A 409 -10.71 -2.93 7.94
C ILE A 409 -10.93 -4.15 8.81
N GLU A 410 -10.78 -4.02 10.12
CA GLU A 410 -10.90 -5.16 11.03
C GLU A 410 -12.34 -5.66 11.14
N LEU A 411 -13.35 -4.80 10.93
CA LEU A 411 -14.74 -5.23 10.77
C LEU A 411 -14.95 -6.10 9.52
N MET A 412 -14.19 -5.88 8.43
CA MET A 412 -14.25 -6.80 7.27
C MET A 412 -13.76 -8.20 7.64
N ARG A 413 -12.79 -8.33 8.57
CA ARG A 413 -12.29 -9.61 9.07
C ARG A 413 -13.36 -10.44 9.78
N VAL A 414 -14.36 -9.80 10.37
CA VAL A 414 -15.51 -10.50 11.01
C VAL A 414 -16.24 -11.41 10.01
N PHE A 415 -16.15 -11.08 8.71
CA PHE A 415 -16.73 -11.86 7.60
C PHE A 415 -15.70 -12.74 6.87
N SER A 416 -14.54 -12.99 7.45
CA SER A 416 -13.47 -13.80 6.81
C SER A 416 -13.83 -15.28 6.62
N ASP A 417 -14.91 -15.75 7.25
CA ASP A 417 -15.57 -17.02 6.93
C ASP A 417 -16.12 -17.06 5.49
N LYS A 418 -16.37 -15.90 4.88
CA LYS A 418 -16.73 -15.77 3.47
C LYS A 418 -15.46 -15.46 2.65
N PRO A 419 -15.04 -16.38 1.77
CA PRO A 419 -13.77 -16.24 1.05
C PRO A 419 -13.61 -14.92 0.26
N PHE A 420 -14.71 -14.39 -0.26
CA PHE A 420 -14.67 -13.12 -1.00
C PHE A 420 -14.43 -11.90 -0.08
N CYS A 421 -14.99 -11.91 1.13
CA CYS A 421 -14.71 -10.87 2.14
C CYS A 421 -13.25 -10.92 2.60
N LEU A 422 -12.69 -12.13 2.75
CA LEU A 422 -11.27 -12.31 3.02
C LEU A 422 -10.40 -11.74 1.88
N ALA A 423 -10.83 -11.92 0.63
CA ALA A 423 -10.13 -11.36 -0.52
C ALA A 423 -10.17 -9.82 -0.56
N CYS A 424 -11.21 -9.19 -0.05
CA CYS A 424 -11.26 -7.73 0.11
C CYS A 424 -10.41 -7.25 1.31
N TYR A 425 -10.45 -7.99 2.42
CA TYR A 425 -9.75 -7.66 3.66
C TYR A 425 -8.23 -7.60 3.49
N VAL A 426 -7.63 -8.64 2.92
CA VAL A 426 -6.16 -8.81 2.91
C VAL A 426 -5.43 -7.72 2.11
N PRO A 427 -5.79 -7.41 0.85
CA PRO A 427 -5.14 -6.33 0.12
C PRO A 427 -5.31 -4.97 0.81
N CYS A 428 -6.50 -4.70 1.36
CA CYS A 428 -6.76 -3.46 2.08
C CYS A 428 -5.85 -3.34 3.31
N LEU A 429 -5.74 -4.40 4.10
CA LEU A 429 -4.85 -4.47 5.27
C LEU A 429 -3.39 -4.20 4.90
N LEU A 430 -2.89 -4.88 3.87
CA LEU A 430 -1.50 -4.70 3.41
C LEU A 430 -1.24 -3.30 2.88
N MET A 431 -2.18 -2.75 2.11
CA MET A 431 -2.05 -1.38 1.60
C MET A 431 -1.99 -0.37 2.74
N VAL A 432 -2.83 -0.49 3.77
CA VAL A 432 -2.77 0.42 4.92
C VAL A 432 -1.48 0.23 5.71
N ALA A 433 -1.09 -1.01 5.99
CA ALA A 433 0.15 -1.29 6.71
C ALA A 433 1.37 -0.70 6.00
N ALA A 434 1.45 -0.86 4.68
CA ALA A 434 2.58 -0.39 3.90
C ALA A 434 2.55 1.12 3.62
N SER A 435 1.35 1.72 3.45
CA SER A 435 1.22 3.13 3.07
C SER A 435 1.14 4.09 4.25
N ALA A 436 0.64 3.68 5.41
CA ALA A 436 0.54 4.57 6.57
C ALA A 436 1.87 5.28 6.94
N PRO A 437 3.03 4.62 6.90
CA PRO A 437 4.31 5.28 7.17
C PRO A 437 4.79 6.23 6.08
N ILE A 438 4.30 6.10 4.84
CA ILE A 438 4.87 6.76 3.66
C ILE A 438 3.87 7.54 2.82
N SER A 439 2.59 7.55 3.18
CA SER A 439 1.54 8.23 2.43
C SER A 439 0.64 9.04 3.34
N GLY A 440 0.20 10.20 2.88
CA GLY A 440 -0.77 11.03 3.56
C GLY A 440 -2.19 10.43 3.54
N ILE A 441 -3.06 10.96 4.40
CA ILE A 441 -4.43 10.47 4.62
C ILE A 441 -5.25 10.44 3.33
N MET A 442 -5.25 11.54 2.58
CA MET A 442 -6.04 11.65 1.36
C MET A 442 -5.49 10.77 0.24
N ALA A 443 -4.16 10.65 0.15
CA ALA A 443 -3.52 9.73 -0.77
C ALA A 443 -3.91 8.28 -0.48
N MET A 444 -3.91 7.85 0.78
CA MET A 444 -4.36 6.52 1.16
C MET A 444 -5.83 6.30 0.83
N THR A 445 -6.69 7.23 1.23
CA THR A 445 -8.14 7.07 1.13
C THR A 445 -8.61 7.05 -0.32
N PHE A 446 -8.19 8.04 -1.10
CA PHE A 446 -8.68 8.25 -2.46
C PHE A 446 -7.72 7.76 -3.53
N SER A 447 -6.44 8.16 -3.50
CA SER A 447 -5.51 7.80 -4.57
C SER A 447 -5.19 6.31 -4.60
N LEU A 448 -5.01 5.66 -3.44
CA LEU A 448 -4.80 4.23 -3.35
C LEU A 448 -6.10 3.41 -3.30
N GLY A 449 -7.25 4.08 -3.24
CA GLY A 449 -8.56 3.44 -3.33
C GLY A 449 -8.92 2.55 -2.14
N LEU A 450 -8.37 2.82 -0.96
CA LEU A 450 -8.61 1.98 0.23
C LEU A 450 -10.08 1.91 0.61
N VAL A 451 -10.88 2.95 0.32
CA VAL A 451 -12.34 2.95 0.53
C VAL A 451 -13.04 1.90 -0.33
N LEU A 452 -12.46 1.54 -1.47
CA LEU A 452 -13.10 0.64 -2.43
C LEU A 452 -13.25 -0.78 -1.88
N ALA A 453 -12.29 -1.30 -1.15
CA ALA A 453 -12.36 -2.65 -0.59
C ALA A 453 -13.52 -2.84 0.42
N PRO A 454 -13.73 -1.95 1.42
CA PRO A 454 -14.91 -1.99 2.27
C PRO A 454 -16.22 -1.85 1.48
N LEU A 455 -16.28 -1.00 0.46
CA LEU A 455 -17.47 -0.83 -0.39
C LEU A 455 -17.77 -2.10 -1.17
N ILE A 456 -16.79 -2.73 -1.81
CA ILE A 456 -16.95 -4.00 -2.53
C ILE A 456 -17.43 -5.10 -1.56
N CYS A 457 -16.79 -5.21 -0.38
CA CYS A 457 -17.16 -6.19 0.63
C CYS A 457 -18.61 -6.01 1.10
N THR A 458 -18.99 -4.77 1.41
CA THR A 458 -20.36 -4.42 1.83
C THR A 458 -21.37 -4.69 0.72
N GLY A 459 -21.08 -4.29 -0.51
CA GLY A 459 -21.95 -4.55 -1.68
C GLY A 459 -22.17 -6.05 -1.90
N TYR A 460 -21.12 -6.85 -1.78
CA TYR A 460 -21.22 -8.31 -1.85
C TYR A 460 -22.14 -8.90 -0.77
N LEU A 461 -21.98 -8.46 0.48
CA LEU A 461 -22.84 -8.91 1.59
C LEU A 461 -24.30 -8.51 1.41
N LEU A 462 -24.55 -7.26 0.98
CA LEU A 462 -25.90 -6.76 0.71
C LEU A 462 -26.55 -7.50 -0.47
N SER A 463 -25.79 -7.81 -1.53
CA SER A 463 -26.31 -8.60 -2.66
C SER A 463 -26.80 -9.99 -2.23
N GLY A 464 -26.06 -10.63 -1.31
CA GLY A 464 -26.50 -11.90 -0.72
C GLY A 464 -27.80 -11.77 0.06
N ARG A 465 -27.98 -10.68 0.81
CA ARG A 465 -29.20 -10.40 1.56
C ARG A 465 -30.41 -10.16 0.64
N LEU A 466 -30.23 -9.38 -0.42
CA LEU A 466 -31.28 -9.09 -1.39
C LEU A 466 -31.74 -10.34 -2.15
N SER A 467 -30.83 -11.24 -2.49
CA SER A 467 -31.17 -12.50 -3.16
C SER A 467 -32.11 -13.36 -2.32
N ILE A 468 -32.00 -13.34 -0.99
CA ILE A 468 -32.92 -14.04 -0.09
C ILE A 468 -34.30 -13.37 -0.06
N SER A 469 -34.32 -12.03 -0.01
CA SER A 469 -35.57 -11.29 0.01
C SER A 469 -36.41 -11.56 -1.25
N ALA A 470 -35.75 -11.58 -2.42
CA ALA A 470 -36.37 -11.89 -3.69
C ALA A 470 -36.95 -13.33 -3.75
N ALA A 471 -36.22 -14.30 -3.17
CA ALA A 471 -36.67 -15.70 -3.12
C ALA A 471 -37.94 -15.88 -2.23
N ARG A 472 -38.13 -15.01 -1.23
CA ARG A 472 -39.32 -15.04 -0.34
C ARG A 472 -40.60 -14.47 -1.00
N THR A 473 -40.43 -13.62 -1.99
CA THR A 473 -41.56 -12.97 -2.67
C THR A 473 -42.16 -13.81 -3.81
N VAL A 474 -41.48 -14.90 -4.22
CA VAL A 474 -42.04 -15.83 -5.20
C VAL A 474 -43.05 -16.73 -4.44
N PRO A 475 -44.34 -16.62 -4.72
CA PRO A 475 -45.31 -17.49 -4.07
C PRO A 475 -44.99 -18.93 -4.42
N GLU A 476 -44.94 -19.79 -3.37
CA GLU A 476 -44.77 -21.23 -3.53
C GLU A 476 -45.90 -21.68 -4.47
N ARG A 477 -45.55 -21.98 -5.73
CA ARG A 477 -46.54 -22.60 -6.63
C ARG A 477 -46.93 -23.89 -5.94
N GLU A 478 -48.18 -23.92 -5.44
CA GLU A 478 -48.77 -25.13 -4.91
C GLU A 478 -48.52 -26.25 -5.95
N HIS A 479 -47.66 -27.17 -5.57
CA HIS A 479 -47.52 -28.41 -6.33
C HIS A 479 -48.92 -29.04 -6.34
N PRO A 480 -49.56 -29.23 -7.50
CA PRO A 480 -50.84 -29.93 -7.52
C PRO A 480 -50.57 -31.30 -6.87
N SER A 481 -51.27 -31.50 -5.75
CA SER A 481 -51.27 -32.75 -5.02
C SER A 481 -51.56 -33.87 -6.03
N ARG A 482 -50.50 -34.67 -6.37
CA ARG A 482 -50.72 -35.93 -7.11
C ARG A 482 -51.74 -36.74 -6.36
N GLY A 483 -52.95 -36.71 -6.87
CA GLY A 483 -54.04 -37.51 -6.35
C GLY A 483 -53.58 -38.95 -6.22
N LEU A 484 -53.71 -39.47 -5.02
CA LEU A 484 -53.62 -40.90 -4.71
C LEU A 484 -54.65 -41.59 -5.61
N VAL A 485 -54.19 -42.20 -6.68
CA VAL A 485 -54.94 -43.24 -7.40
C VAL A 485 -54.98 -44.42 -6.41
N LYS A 486 -56.12 -44.56 -5.74
CA LYS A 486 -56.50 -45.80 -5.05
C LYS A 486 -56.72 -46.85 -6.14
N ASP A 487 -55.77 -47.74 -6.32
CA ASP A 487 -56.05 -49.01 -7.03
C ASP A 487 -56.96 -49.84 -6.13
N ALA A 488 -58.19 -49.97 -6.62
CA ALA A 488 -59.16 -50.98 -6.17
C ALA A 488 -58.99 -52.19 -7.07
N SER A 489 -58.44 -53.27 -6.50
CA SER A 489 -58.81 -54.66 -6.80
C SER A 489 -57.93 -55.62 -5.98
#